data_0c3c86298625fe2be6e69842a2db2b1f
#
_entry.id   0c3c86298625fe2be6e69842a2db2b1f
#
_cell.length_a   1.000
_cell.length_b   1.000
_cell.length_c   1.000
_cell.angle_alpha   90.00
_cell.angle_beta   90.00
_cell.angle_gamma   90.00
#
_symmetry.space_group_name_H-M   'P 1'
#
loop_
_entity.id
_entity.type
_entity.pdbx_description
1 polymer ?
#
loop_
_entity_poly.entity_id
_entity_poly.type
_entity_poly.pdbx_seq_one_letter_code
_entity_poly.pdbx_strand_id
1 'polypeptide(L)'
;MIFCLSIMAYAQTPQDRATELKKQAQSSLNQKDYIKARYLFKKAYEAFASRENYPQAIECGVQANALYVRENFYKEGFELCRDMEQLLWTGEQNKKKVFYDLRFLINKERLQMYTALKNPAQAKTQLDKLEEMANLAKNDSLTEVLLYTKANYYYTFNQSTQGDACFRKLINQYKEKKDYAKVSDCYKNLINIARKGNNAPLMERTYESFIVWTDSVKALTAQDELNVLKRKYDESQLTIQEKDDSLSAKQYIIIGLCVLAVILVAGLAILA
;
A
#
# COMPACT_ATOMS: atom_id res chain seq x y z
N MET A 1 54.49 -18.92 21.55
CA MET A 1 53.60 -17.79 21.50
C MET A 1 52.38 -18.22 20.65
N ILE A 2 51.35 -18.78 21.32
CA ILE A 2 50.16 -19.38 20.68
C ILE A 2 49.08 -18.31 20.67
N PHE A 3 48.75 -17.78 19.47
CA PHE A 3 47.66 -16.88 19.27
C PHE A 3 46.35 -17.68 19.32
N CYS A 4 45.59 -17.64 20.44
CA CYS A 4 44.19 -18.04 20.50
C CYS A 4 43.35 -17.00 19.77
N LEU A 5 42.98 -17.29 18.55
CA LEU A 5 41.87 -16.61 17.83
C LEU A 5 40.55 -17.05 18.47
N SER A 6 40.08 -16.29 19.43
CA SER A 6 38.69 -16.40 19.92
C SER A 6 37.73 -15.94 18.81
N ILE A 7 37.17 -16.89 18.09
CA ILE A 7 36.03 -16.68 17.22
C ILE A 7 34.86 -16.35 18.14
N MET A 8 34.58 -15.06 18.31
CA MET A 8 33.31 -14.60 18.88
C MET A 8 32.20 -14.99 17.91
N ALA A 9 31.61 -16.15 18.12
CA ALA A 9 30.31 -16.45 17.51
C ALA A 9 29.32 -15.46 18.09
N TYR A 10 28.96 -14.43 17.31
CA TYR A 10 27.82 -13.57 17.62
C TYR A 10 26.58 -14.45 17.66
N ALA A 11 26.16 -14.84 18.86
CA ALA A 11 24.87 -15.48 19.07
C ALA A 11 23.80 -14.46 18.62
N GLN A 12 23.19 -14.68 17.48
CA GLN A 12 22.07 -13.87 17.01
C GLN A 12 21.04 -13.77 18.12
N THR A 13 20.61 -12.53 18.42
CA THR A 13 19.53 -12.37 19.38
C THR A 13 18.30 -13.12 18.87
N PRO A 14 17.46 -13.63 19.76
CA PRO A 14 16.24 -14.31 19.32
C PRO A 14 15.36 -13.46 18.39
N GLN A 15 15.34 -12.13 18.54
CA GLN A 15 14.65 -11.18 17.64
C GLN A 15 15.25 -11.22 16.23
N ASP A 16 16.57 -11.27 16.12
CA ASP A 16 17.26 -11.30 14.85
C ASP A 16 16.95 -12.59 14.09
N ARG A 17 16.83 -13.73 14.81
CA ARG A 17 16.49 -15.02 14.21
C ARG A 17 15.08 -15.04 13.59
N ALA A 18 14.06 -14.49 14.27
CA ALA A 18 12.70 -14.46 13.72
C ALA A 18 12.60 -13.58 12.47
N THR A 19 13.25 -12.41 12.53
CA THR A 19 13.33 -11.46 11.41
C THR A 19 14.10 -12.06 10.24
N GLU A 20 15.20 -12.78 10.52
CA GLU A 20 15.98 -13.45 9.48
C GLU A 20 15.19 -14.58 8.81
N LEU A 21 14.44 -15.39 9.58
CA LEU A 21 13.53 -16.41 9.02
C LEU A 21 12.48 -15.79 8.10
N LYS A 22 11.86 -14.68 8.51
CA LYS A 22 10.89 -13.93 7.67
C LYS A 22 11.54 -13.45 6.38
N LYS A 23 12.75 -12.90 6.44
CA LYS A 23 13.51 -12.43 5.28
C LYS A 23 13.87 -13.57 4.32
N GLN A 24 14.32 -14.69 4.83
CA GLN A 24 14.61 -15.88 4.05
C GLN A 24 13.34 -16.46 3.40
N ALA A 25 12.21 -16.45 4.12
CA ALA A 25 10.91 -16.86 3.59
C ALA A 25 10.50 -15.97 2.40
N GLN A 26 10.65 -14.65 2.53
CA GLN A 26 10.35 -13.71 1.45
C GLN A 26 11.28 -13.90 0.26
N SER A 27 12.57 -14.15 0.47
CA SER A 27 13.53 -14.47 -0.60
C SER A 27 13.13 -15.75 -1.35
N SER A 28 12.78 -16.82 -0.62
CA SER A 28 12.31 -18.07 -1.20
C SER A 28 11.01 -17.90 -2.00
N LEU A 29 10.09 -17.06 -1.50
CA LEU A 29 8.86 -16.71 -2.21
C LEU A 29 9.14 -16.00 -3.55
N ASN A 30 10.07 -15.05 -3.55
CA ASN A 30 10.49 -14.32 -4.75
C ASN A 30 11.16 -15.25 -5.78
N GLN A 31 11.88 -16.28 -5.30
CA GLN A 31 12.48 -17.32 -6.12
C GLN A 31 11.47 -18.39 -6.57
N LYS A 32 10.20 -18.27 -6.18
CA LYS A 32 9.12 -19.23 -6.44
C LYS A 32 9.33 -20.61 -5.81
N ASP A 33 10.22 -20.72 -4.81
CA ASP A 33 10.36 -21.91 -3.97
C ASP A 33 9.29 -21.88 -2.85
N TYR A 34 8.06 -22.24 -3.25
CA TYR A 34 6.88 -22.11 -2.40
C TYR A 34 6.91 -23.05 -1.19
N ILE A 35 7.48 -24.23 -1.34
CA ILE A 35 7.59 -25.22 -0.25
C ILE A 35 8.51 -24.68 0.85
N LYS A 36 9.70 -24.21 0.47
CA LYS A 36 10.65 -23.61 1.39
C LYS A 36 10.12 -22.33 2.00
N ALA A 37 9.50 -21.45 1.19
CA ALA A 37 8.88 -20.21 1.67
C ALA A 37 7.82 -20.50 2.72
N ARG A 38 6.90 -21.46 2.49
CA ARG A 38 5.88 -21.89 3.45
C ARG A 38 6.47 -22.36 4.76
N TYR A 39 7.47 -23.25 4.69
CA TYR A 39 8.16 -23.76 5.87
C TYR A 39 8.81 -22.63 6.68
N LEU A 40 9.52 -21.73 6.02
CA LEU A 40 10.21 -20.62 6.68
C LEU A 40 9.23 -19.60 7.27
N PHE A 41 8.12 -19.27 6.57
CA PHE A 41 7.07 -18.42 7.14
C PHE A 41 6.43 -19.05 8.38
N LYS A 42 6.18 -20.38 8.38
CA LYS A 42 5.67 -21.08 9.56
C LYS A 42 6.67 -21.01 10.72
N LYS A 43 7.96 -21.20 10.45
CA LYS A 43 9.02 -21.05 11.47
C LYS A 43 9.14 -19.61 11.98
N ALA A 44 9.01 -18.62 11.12
CA ALA A 44 8.97 -17.22 11.53
C ALA A 44 7.73 -16.92 12.40
N TYR A 45 6.54 -17.45 12.03
CA TYR A 45 5.34 -17.38 12.85
C TYR A 45 5.58 -17.91 14.27
N GLU A 46 6.09 -19.14 14.39
CA GLU A 46 6.41 -19.77 15.68
C GLU A 46 7.40 -18.92 16.50
N ALA A 47 8.44 -18.40 15.85
CA ALA A 47 9.46 -17.59 16.48
C ALA A 47 8.98 -16.20 16.94
N PHE A 48 8.07 -15.54 16.22
CA PHE A 48 7.44 -14.29 16.67
C PHE A 48 6.37 -14.55 17.73
N ALA A 49 5.60 -15.63 17.61
CA ALA A 49 4.57 -16.02 18.58
C ALA A 49 5.17 -16.27 19.97
N SER A 50 6.30 -16.97 20.05
CA SER A 50 7.02 -17.24 21.31
C SER A 50 7.50 -15.97 22.04
N ARG A 51 7.44 -14.82 21.39
CA ARG A 51 7.83 -13.50 21.93
C ARG A 51 6.69 -12.53 22.06
N GLU A 52 5.49 -13.00 21.94
CA GLU A 52 4.28 -12.17 21.99
C GLU A 52 4.27 -11.02 20.95
N ASN A 53 5.04 -11.15 19.85
CA ASN A 53 4.98 -10.22 18.74
C ASN A 53 3.85 -10.62 17.79
N TYR A 54 2.63 -10.40 18.25
CA TYR A 54 1.40 -10.83 17.55
C TYR A 54 1.30 -10.30 16.13
N PRO A 55 1.58 -9.01 15.82
CA PRO A 55 1.48 -8.50 14.46
C PRO A 55 2.37 -9.25 13.48
N GLN A 56 3.65 -9.45 13.83
CA GLN A 56 4.61 -10.15 12.96
C GLN A 56 4.31 -11.65 12.87
N ALA A 57 3.85 -12.26 13.97
CA ALA A 57 3.42 -13.65 13.97
C ALA A 57 2.25 -13.86 13.01
N ILE A 58 1.17 -13.08 13.15
CA ILE A 58 -0.01 -13.21 12.29
C ILE A 58 0.33 -12.91 10.82
N GLU A 59 1.15 -11.91 10.54
CA GLU A 59 1.62 -11.64 9.18
C GLU A 59 2.33 -12.86 8.57
N CYS A 60 3.26 -13.48 9.29
CA CYS A 60 3.95 -14.69 8.83
C CYS A 60 2.99 -15.88 8.69
N GLY A 61 2.05 -16.05 9.63
CA GLY A 61 1.02 -17.09 9.58
C GLY A 61 0.12 -16.95 8.34
N VAL A 62 -0.30 -15.74 8.02
CA VAL A 62 -1.10 -15.42 6.82
C VAL A 62 -0.32 -15.74 5.54
N GLN A 63 0.97 -15.39 5.46
CA GLN A 63 1.81 -15.72 4.32
C GLN A 63 1.98 -17.25 4.15
N ALA A 64 2.19 -17.98 5.24
CA ALA A 64 2.23 -19.44 5.20
C ALA A 64 0.89 -20.04 4.76
N ASN A 65 -0.24 -19.47 5.25
CA ASN A 65 -1.57 -19.91 4.91
C ASN A 65 -1.90 -19.70 3.42
N ALA A 66 -1.53 -18.56 2.87
CA ALA A 66 -1.70 -18.28 1.44
C ALA A 66 -0.98 -19.33 0.56
N LEU A 67 0.16 -19.85 1.02
CA LEU A 67 0.89 -20.91 0.33
C LEU A 67 0.23 -22.29 0.50
N TYR A 68 -0.36 -22.60 1.67
CA TYR A 68 -1.21 -23.77 1.84
C TYR A 68 -2.41 -23.75 0.88
N VAL A 69 -3.10 -22.61 0.81
CA VAL A 69 -4.26 -22.43 -0.10
C VAL A 69 -3.85 -22.57 -1.57
N ARG A 70 -2.69 -22.02 -1.95
CA ARG A 70 -2.13 -22.15 -3.30
C ARG A 70 -1.95 -23.62 -3.73
N GLU A 71 -1.56 -24.47 -2.80
CA GLU A 71 -1.30 -25.89 -3.01
C GLU A 71 -2.52 -26.78 -2.72
N ASN A 72 -3.68 -26.18 -2.42
CA ASN A 72 -4.92 -26.83 -2.02
C ASN A 72 -4.85 -27.63 -0.71
N PHE A 73 -3.90 -27.30 0.17
CA PHE A 73 -3.79 -27.88 1.52
C PHE A 73 -4.73 -27.16 2.49
N TYR A 74 -6.03 -27.22 2.22
CA TYR A 74 -7.04 -26.46 2.98
C TYR A 74 -7.14 -26.92 4.45
N LYS A 75 -6.94 -28.21 4.73
CA LYS A 75 -6.96 -28.72 6.10
C LYS A 75 -5.90 -28.05 6.95
N GLU A 76 -4.67 -28.06 6.49
CA GLU A 76 -3.51 -27.41 7.15
C GLU A 76 -3.70 -25.89 7.25
N GLY A 77 -4.33 -25.29 6.25
CA GLY A 77 -4.69 -23.88 6.27
C GLY A 77 -5.70 -23.54 7.36
N PHE A 78 -6.76 -24.34 7.52
CA PHE A 78 -7.72 -24.16 8.62
C PHE A 78 -7.11 -24.43 9.99
N GLU A 79 -6.22 -25.40 10.11
CA GLU A 79 -5.47 -25.68 11.35
C GLU A 79 -4.61 -24.49 11.73
N LEU A 80 -3.85 -23.91 10.78
CA LEU A 80 -3.04 -22.73 11.03
C LEU A 80 -3.89 -21.50 11.42
N CYS A 81 -5.07 -21.31 10.79
CA CYS A 81 -6.01 -20.25 11.18
C CYS A 81 -6.49 -20.43 12.63
N ARG A 82 -6.73 -21.66 13.08
CA ARG A 82 -7.11 -21.96 14.46
C ARG A 82 -5.97 -21.65 15.43
N ASP A 83 -4.74 -22.02 15.07
CA ASP A 83 -3.55 -21.74 15.89
C ASP A 83 -3.34 -20.22 16.03
N MET A 84 -3.49 -19.46 14.93
CA MET A 84 -3.44 -18.00 14.95
C MET A 84 -4.54 -17.38 15.83
N GLU A 85 -5.77 -17.89 15.79
CA GLU A 85 -6.84 -17.42 16.69
C GLU A 85 -6.54 -17.70 18.15
N GLN A 86 -6.04 -18.90 18.47
CA GLN A 86 -5.67 -19.24 19.84
C GLN A 86 -4.55 -18.34 20.36
N LEU A 87 -3.55 -18.06 19.52
CA LEU A 87 -2.48 -17.11 19.84
C LEU A 87 -3.04 -15.71 20.14
N LEU A 88 -3.93 -15.19 19.27
CA LEU A 88 -4.55 -13.89 19.49
C LEU A 88 -5.41 -13.85 20.73
N TRP A 89 -6.22 -14.89 20.97
CA TRP A 89 -7.06 -14.95 22.17
C TRP A 89 -6.21 -14.85 23.45
N THR A 90 -5.11 -15.59 23.52
CA THR A 90 -4.18 -15.51 24.64
C THR A 90 -3.56 -14.12 24.78
N GLY A 91 -3.13 -13.52 23.66
CA GLY A 91 -2.55 -12.17 23.64
C GLY A 91 -3.54 -11.10 24.07
N GLU A 92 -4.78 -11.21 23.63
CA GLU A 92 -5.86 -10.26 24.00
C GLU A 92 -6.20 -10.32 25.48
N GLN A 93 -6.21 -11.54 26.09
CA GLN A 93 -6.37 -11.68 27.54
C GLN A 93 -5.21 -11.03 28.30
N ASN A 94 -3.97 -11.30 27.87
CA ASN A 94 -2.78 -10.74 28.51
C ASN A 94 -2.70 -9.21 28.38
N LYS A 95 -3.01 -8.67 27.21
CA LYS A 95 -2.95 -7.22 26.92
C LYS A 95 -4.23 -6.47 27.27
N LYS A 96 -5.31 -7.16 27.65
CA LYS A 96 -6.65 -6.61 27.88
C LYS A 96 -7.14 -5.72 26.73
N LYS A 97 -6.84 -6.13 25.49
CA LYS A 97 -7.13 -5.38 24.27
C LYS A 97 -7.46 -6.35 23.14
N VAL A 98 -8.54 -6.07 22.39
CA VAL A 98 -8.89 -6.84 21.19
C VAL A 98 -8.11 -6.32 19.97
N PHE A 99 -7.52 -7.23 19.20
CA PHE A 99 -6.77 -6.91 17.98
C PHE A 99 -7.66 -7.13 16.74
N TYR A 100 -8.61 -6.23 16.50
CA TYR A 100 -9.58 -6.35 15.42
C TYR A 100 -8.93 -6.44 14.03
N ASP A 101 -7.86 -5.72 13.79
CA ASP A 101 -7.05 -5.76 12.57
C ASP A 101 -6.43 -7.14 12.32
N LEU A 102 -5.87 -7.77 13.34
CA LEU A 102 -5.29 -9.11 13.24
C LEU A 102 -6.37 -10.19 13.09
N ARG A 103 -7.49 -10.06 13.81
CA ARG A 103 -8.66 -10.92 13.63
C ARG A 103 -9.24 -10.83 12.21
N PHE A 104 -9.26 -9.62 11.65
CA PHE A 104 -9.65 -9.40 10.25
C PHE A 104 -8.80 -10.24 9.29
N LEU A 105 -7.47 -10.22 9.44
CA LEU A 105 -6.56 -10.98 8.58
C LEU A 105 -6.84 -12.48 8.62
N ILE A 106 -7.05 -13.05 9.81
CA ILE A 106 -7.35 -14.49 9.95
C ILE A 106 -8.69 -14.85 9.32
N ASN A 107 -9.74 -14.05 9.56
CA ASN A 107 -11.06 -14.30 8.98
C ASN A 107 -11.05 -14.16 7.46
N LYS A 108 -10.21 -13.26 6.92
CA LYS A 108 -9.99 -13.12 5.46
C LYS A 108 -9.43 -14.41 4.86
N GLU A 109 -8.44 -15.03 5.50
CA GLU A 109 -7.89 -16.31 5.04
C GLU A 109 -8.94 -17.42 5.05
N ARG A 110 -9.77 -17.51 6.10
CA ARG A 110 -10.88 -18.47 6.17
C ARG A 110 -11.91 -18.23 5.07
N LEU A 111 -12.28 -16.97 4.82
CA LEU A 111 -13.18 -16.63 3.74
C LEU A 111 -12.61 -17.09 2.40
N GLN A 112 -11.32 -16.86 2.13
CA GLN A 112 -10.69 -17.30 0.88
C GLN A 112 -10.75 -18.83 0.71
N MET A 113 -10.50 -19.59 1.77
CA MET A 113 -10.59 -21.07 1.74
C MET A 113 -12.03 -21.54 1.49
N TYR A 114 -13.01 -21.01 2.21
CA TYR A 114 -14.41 -21.39 1.98
C TYR A 114 -14.91 -20.97 0.60
N THR A 115 -14.41 -19.85 0.08
CA THR A 115 -14.71 -19.40 -1.29
C THR A 115 -14.11 -20.36 -2.32
N ALA A 116 -12.85 -20.80 -2.13
CA ALA A 116 -12.20 -21.78 -2.99
C ALA A 116 -12.92 -23.16 -2.95
N LEU A 117 -13.36 -23.57 -1.78
CA LEU A 117 -14.15 -24.80 -1.58
C LEU A 117 -15.61 -24.69 -2.05
N LYS A 118 -16.02 -23.54 -2.60
CA LYS A 118 -17.39 -23.29 -3.06
C LYS A 118 -18.46 -23.51 -1.96
N ASN A 119 -18.14 -23.18 -0.72
CA ASN A 119 -19.06 -23.25 0.41
C ASN A 119 -19.65 -21.86 0.73
N PRO A 120 -20.81 -21.49 0.13
CA PRO A 120 -21.35 -20.14 0.25
C PRO A 120 -21.81 -19.79 1.68
N ALA A 121 -22.33 -20.77 2.44
CA ALA A 121 -22.82 -20.53 3.79
C ALA A 121 -21.68 -20.15 4.75
N GLN A 122 -20.61 -20.94 4.77
CA GLN A 122 -19.46 -20.65 5.60
C GLN A 122 -18.70 -19.40 5.11
N ALA A 123 -18.57 -19.23 3.80
CA ALA A 123 -17.97 -18.02 3.22
C ALA A 123 -18.76 -16.76 3.64
N LYS A 124 -20.10 -16.78 3.59
CA LYS A 124 -20.92 -15.64 4.03
C LYS A 124 -20.72 -15.33 5.51
N THR A 125 -20.68 -16.35 6.37
CA THR A 125 -20.40 -16.16 7.80
C THR A 125 -19.05 -15.48 8.05
N GLN A 126 -18.02 -15.85 7.29
CA GLN A 126 -16.71 -15.20 7.43
C GLN A 126 -16.71 -13.77 6.87
N LEU A 127 -17.48 -13.53 5.79
CA LEU A 127 -17.62 -12.19 5.23
C LEU A 127 -18.29 -11.23 6.23
N ASP A 128 -19.35 -11.67 6.92
CA ASP A 128 -20.03 -10.87 7.94
C ASP A 128 -19.09 -10.52 9.11
N LYS A 129 -18.26 -11.49 9.55
CA LYS A 129 -17.22 -11.23 10.55
C LYS A 129 -16.18 -10.23 10.06
N LEU A 130 -15.77 -10.27 8.79
CA LEU A 130 -14.85 -9.30 8.23
C LEU A 130 -15.41 -7.88 8.23
N GLU A 131 -16.68 -7.73 7.89
CA GLU A 131 -17.36 -6.43 7.92
C GLU A 131 -17.39 -5.86 9.35
N GLU A 132 -17.74 -6.70 10.33
CA GLU A 132 -17.73 -6.32 11.74
C GLU A 132 -16.32 -5.89 12.19
N MET A 133 -15.29 -6.70 11.91
CA MET A 133 -13.92 -6.41 12.32
C MET A 133 -13.38 -5.13 11.66
N ALA A 134 -13.66 -4.91 10.37
CA ALA A 134 -13.25 -3.68 9.68
C ALA A 134 -13.89 -2.43 10.30
N ASN A 135 -15.17 -2.51 10.67
CA ASN A 135 -15.89 -1.41 11.32
C ASN A 135 -15.33 -1.12 12.73
N LEU A 136 -14.99 -2.16 13.49
CA LEU A 136 -14.44 -2.02 14.85
C LEU A 136 -12.96 -1.55 14.85
N ALA A 137 -12.18 -1.97 13.86
CA ALA A 137 -10.78 -1.58 13.71
C ALA A 137 -10.62 -0.09 13.32
N LYS A 138 -11.63 0.53 12.69
CA LYS A 138 -11.59 1.92 12.19
C LYS A 138 -10.35 2.23 11.35
N ASN A 139 -9.98 1.32 10.46
CA ASN A 139 -8.78 1.38 9.63
C ASN A 139 -9.16 1.39 8.15
N ASP A 140 -8.90 2.50 7.46
CA ASP A 140 -9.24 2.68 6.05
C ASP A 140 -8.60 1.63 5.13
N SER A 141 -7.37 1.21 5.44
CA SER A 141 -6.68 0.16 4.67
C SER A 141 -7.43 -1.17 4.72
N LEU A 142 -8.06 -1.52 5.85
CA LEU A 142 -8.89 -2.72 5.95
C LEU A 142 -10.18 -2.60 5.16
N THR A 143 -10.73 -1.40 5.03
CA THR A 143 -11.91 -1.14 4.19
C THR A 143 -11.61 -1.40 2.71
N GLU A 144 -10.45 -1.00 2.22
CA GLU A 144 -10.01 -1.32 0.85
C GLU A 144 -9.88 -2.84 0.64
N VAL A 145 -9.21 -3.53 1.56
CA VAL A 145 -9.07 -5.00 1.52
C VAL A 145 -10.42 -5.69 1.61
N LEU A 146 -11.33 -5.19 2.44
CA LEU A 146 -12.70 -5.72 2.57
C LEU A 146 -13.45 -5.62 1.24
N LEU A 147 -13.41 -4.48 0.56
CA LEU A 147 -14.11 -4.29 -0.72
C LEU A 147 -13.61 -5.27 -1.80
N TYR A 148 -12.28 -5.48 -1.91
CA TYR A 148 -11.72 -6.50 -2.81
C TYR A 148 -12.19 -7.92 -2.44
N THR A 149 -12.17 -8.23 -1.17
CA THR A 149 -12.55 -9.55 -0.66
C THR A 149 -14.04 -9.83 -0.89
N LYS A 150 -14.90 -8.81 -0.65
CA LYS A 150 -16.34 -8.86 -0.97
C LYS A 150 -16.58 -9.07 -2.46
N ALA A 151 -15.89 -8.32 -3.31
CA ALA A 151 -16.04 -8.45 -4.75
C ALA A 151 -15.70 -9.86 -5.22
N ASN A 152 -14.56 -10.42 -4.75
CA ASN A 152 -14.17 -11.79 -5.09
C ASN A 152 -15.21 -12.83 -4.62
N TYR A 153 -15.74 -12.67 -3.41
CA TYR A 153 -16.84 -13.49 -2.90
C TYR A 153 -18.05 -13.43 -3.83
N TYR A 154 -18.55 -12.22 -4.13
CA TYR A 154 -19.74 -12.03 -4.95
C TYR A 154 -19.58 -12.61 -6.38
N TYR A 155 -18.44 -12.37 -7.03
CA TYR A 155 -18.21 -12.97 -8.36
C TYR A 155 -18.10 -14.50 -8.31
N THR A 156 -17.50 -15.06 -7.25
CA THR A 156 -17.37 -16.52 -7.10
C THR A 156 -18.72 -17.20 -6.96
N PHE A 157 -19.71 -16.53 -6.34
CA PHE A 157 -21.06 -17.05 -6.12
C PHE A 157 -22.12 -16.44 -7.07
N ASN A 158 -21.67 -15.96 -8.25
CA ASN A 158 -22.52 -15.46 -9.35
C ASN A 158 -23.40 -14.25 -8.96
N GLN A 159 -22.96 -13.43 -8.01
CA GLN A 159 -23.62 -12.20 -7.59
C GLN A 159 -22.90 -10.98 -8.20
N SER A 160 -22.82 -10.94 -9.54
CA SER A 160 -22.00 -9.97 -10.28
C SER A 160 -22.36 -8.52 -9.98
N THR A 161 -23.63 -8.19 -9.79
CA THR A 161 -24.09 -6.82 -9.48
C THR A 161 -23.47 -6.28 -8.19
N GLN A 162 -23.41 -7.12 -7.14
CA GLN A 162 -22.77 -6.75 -5.86
C GLN A 162 -21.25 -6.66 -6.01
N GLY A 163 -20.64 -7.54 -6.79
CA GLY A 163 -19.23 -7.49 -7.12
C GLY A 163 -18.84 -6.19 -7.85
N ASP A 164 -19.63 -5.82 -8.86
CA ASP A 164 -19.47 -4.56 -9.61
C ASP A 164 -19.60 -3.34 -8.68
N ALA A 165 -20.54 -3.35 -7.74
CA ALA A 165 -20.73 -2.28 -6.78
C ALA A 165 -19.48 -2.08 -5.88
N CYS A 166 -18.85 -3.19 -5.44
CA CYS A 166 -17.61 -3.13 -4.66
C CYS A 166 -16.45 -2.52 -5.46
N PHE A 167 -16.22 -2.96 -6.70
CA PHE A 167 -15.16 -2.39 -7.54
C PHE A 167 -15.42 -0.94 -7.91
N ARG A 168 -16.67 -0.58 -8.20
CA ARG A 168 -17.04 0.82 -8.48
C ARG A 168 -16.73 1.72 -7.31
N LYS A 169 -17.03 1.28 -6.08
CA LYS A 169 -16.69 2.03 -4.86
C LYS A 169 -15.19 2.21 -4.71
N LEU A 170 -14.38 1.18 -4.92
CA LEU A 170 -12.92 1.25 -4.88
C LEU A 170 -12.36 2.20 -5.93
N ILE A 171 -12.81 2.07 -7.18
CA ILE A 171 -12.38 2.91 -8.29
C ILE A 171 -12.68 4.39 -8.01
N ASN A 172 -13.88 4.70 -7.48
CA ASN A 172 -14.24 6.07 -7.15
C ASN A 172 -13.37 6.63 -6.03
N GLN A 173 -13.13 5.86 -4.96
CA GLN A 173 -12.25 6.26 -3.86
C GLN A 173 -10.81 6.56 -4.34
N TYR A 174 -10.26 5.74 -5.24
CA TYR A 174 -8.93 5.98 -5.78
C TYR A 174 -8.89 7.15 -6.77
N LYS A 175 -9.96 7.37 -7.56
CA LYS A 175 -10.09 8.57 -8.42
C LYS A 175 -10.11 9.84 -7.60
N GLU A 176 -10.86 9.89 -6.50
CA GLU A 176 -10.91 11.03 -5.58
C GLU A 176 -9.53 11.34 -4.97
N LYS A 177 -8.78 10.29 -4.63
CA LYS A 177 -7.39 10.39 -4.12
C LYS A 177 -6.36 10.65 -5.24
N LYS A 178 -6.76 10.71 -6.51
CA LYS A 178 -5.89 10.79 -7.71
C LYS A 178 -4.86 9.65 -7.79
N ASP A 179 -5.15 8.51 -7.18
CA ASP A 179 -4.31 7.32 -7.23
C ASP A 179 -4.64 6.47 -8.48
N TYR A 180 -4.21 6.98 -9.62
CA TYR A 180 -4.52 6.39 -10.92
C TYR A 180 -3.89 5.01 -11.12
N ALA A 181 -2.77 4.73 -10.45
CA ALA A 181 -2.15 3.41 -10.46
C ALA A 181 -3.08 2.37 -9.82
N LYS A 182 -3.64 2.65 -8.65
CA LYS A 182 -4.59 1.76 -7.98
C LYS A 182 -5.90 1.59 -8.76
N VAL A 183 -6.38 2.61 -9.46
CA VAL A 183 -7.53 2.45 -10.37
C VAL A 183 -7.20 1.44 -11.47
N SER A 184 -6.05 1.56 -12.11
CA SER A 184 -5.61 0.61 -13.14
C SER A 184 -5.47 -0.81 -12.58
N ASP A 185 -4.98 -0.95 -11.34
CA ASP A 185 -4.87 -2.24 -10.67
C ASP A 185 -6.24 -2.85 -10.33
N CYS A 186 -7.25 -2.03 -10.02
CA CYS A 186 -8.64 -2.49 -9.88
C CYS A 186 -9.13 -3.17 -11.17
N TYR A 187 -8.96 -2.54 -12.33
CA TYR A 187 -9.36 -3.11 -13.61
C TYR A 187 -8.60 -4.41 -13.93
N LYS A 188 -7.28 -4.44 -13.72
CA LYS A 188 -6.46 -5.66 -13.92
C LYS A 188 -6.91 -6.80 -13.02
N ASN A 189 -7.24 -6.50 -11.75
CA ASN A 189 -7.72 -7.51 -10.80
C ASN A 189 -9.09 -8.04 -11.22
N LEU A 190 -9.99 -7.18 -11.70
CA LEU A 190 -11.30 -7.59 -12.18
C LEU A 190 -11.20 -8.48 -13.43
N ILE A 191 -10.30 -8.15 -14.36
CA ILE A 191 -9.97 -9.00 -15.52
C ILE A 191 -9.46 -10.37 -15.06
N ASN A 192 -8.58 -10.41 -14.04
CA ASN A 192 -8.07 -11.67 -13.50
C ASN A 192 -9.18 -12.52 -12.83
N ILE A 193 -10.10 -11.89 -12.11
CA ILE A 193 -11.28 -12.57 -11.52
C ILE A 193 -12.16 -13.15 -12.63
N ALA A 194 -12.47 -12.35 -13.66
CA ALA A 194 -13.27 -12.78 -14.81
C ALA A 194 -12.62 -13.97 -15.53
N ARG A 195 -11.31 -13.91 -15.77
CA ARG A 195 -10.54 -14.99 -16.39
C ARG A 195 -10.56 -16.28 -15.57
N LYS A 196 -10.32 -16.20 -14.26
CA LYS A 196 -10.35 -17.36 -13.35
C LYS A 196 -11.73 -17.99 -13.25
N GLY A 197 -12.78 -17.18 -13.36
CA GLY A 197 -14.17 -17.62 -13.32
C GLY A 197 -14.74 -18.01 -14.68
N ASN A 198 -13.94 -17.98 -15.77
CA ASN A 198 -14.40 -18.17 -17.17
C ASN A 198 -15.62 -17.28 -17.52
N ASN A 199 -15.66 -16.06 -16.97
CA ASN A 199 -16.75 -15.11 -17.19
C ASN A 199 -16.39 -14.15 -18.34
N ALA A 200 -16.65 -14.60 -19.59
CA ALA A 200 -16.35 -13.82 -20.79
C ALA A 200 -17.06 -12.46 -20.84
N PRO A 201 -18.37 -12.34 -20.53
CA PRO A 201 -19.04 -11.03 -20.52
C PRO A 201 -18.46 -10.03 -19.53
N LEU A 202 -18.05 -10.50 -18.33
CA LEU A 202 -17.36 -9.64 -17.36
C LEU A 202 -16.00 -9.20 -17.86
N MET A 203 -15.27 -10.10 -18.50
CA MET A 203 -13.94 -9.81 -19.03
C MET A 203 -14.02 -8.74 -20.15
N GLU A 204 -14.93 -8.90 -21.11
CA GLU A 204 -15.14 -7.99 -22.22
C GLU A 204 -15.46 -6.58 -21.75
N ARG A 205 -16.53 -6.38 -20.97
CA ARG A 205 -16.91 -5.06 -20.46
C ARG A 205 -15.85 -4.42 -19.56
N THR A 206 -15.04 -5.24 -18.87
CA THR A 206 -13.95 -4.72 -18.04
C THR A 206 -12.79 -4.24 -18.90
N TYR A 207 -12.46 -4.92 -19.99
CA TYR A 207 -11.46 -4.45 -20.95
C TYR A 207 -11.88 -3.14 -21.61
N GLU A 208 -13.13 -3.03 -22.04
CA GLU A 208 -13.65 -1.78 -22.61
C GLU A 208 -13.54 -0.62 -21.61
N SER A 209 -13.98 -0.84 -20.37
CA SER A 209 -13.88 0.16 -19.30
C SER A 209 -12.43 0.53 -18.99
N PHE A 210 -11.51 -0.43 -19.07
CA PHE A 210 -10.08 -0.21 -18.83
C PHE A 210 -9.42 0.59 -19.94
N ILE A 211 -9.79 0.35 -21.20
CA ILE A 211 -9.32 1.14 -22.36
C ILE A 211 -9.75 2.59 -22.20
N VAL A 212 -11.06 2.83 -22.00
CA VAL A 212 -11.61 4.19 -21.77
C VAL A 212 -10.92 4.87 -20.58
N TRP A 213 -10.67 4.15 -19.50
CA TRP A 213 -9.94 4.66 -18.36
C TRP A 213 -8.49 5.04 -18.72
N THR A 214 -7.78 4.21 -19.44
CA THR A 214 -6.38 4.46 -19.83
C THR A 214 -6.24 5.72 -20.67
N ASP A 215 -7.16 5.93 -21.61
CA ASP A 215 -7.18 7.14 -22.42
C ASP A 215 -7.53 8.39 -21.58
N SER A 216 -8.45 8.24 -20.63
CA SER A 216 -8.78 9.31 -19.68
C SER A 216 -7.59 9.69 -18.80
N VAL A 217 -6.81 8.73 -18.33
CA VAL A 217 -5.61 8.98 -17.50
C VAL A 217 -4.53 9.71 -18.29
N LYS A 218 -4.31 9.35 -19.55
CA LYS A 218 -3.36 10.07 -20.42
C LYS A 218 -3.74 11.53 -20.57
N ALA A 219 -5.03 11.83 -20.78
CA ALA A 219 -5.53 13.21 -20.85
C ALA A 219 -5.36 13.97 -19.52
N LEU A 220 -5.66 13.32 -18.38
CA LEU A 220 -5.54 13.93 -17.06
C LEU A 220 -4.08 14.22 -16.69
N THR A 221 -3.17 13.29 -16.96
CA THR A 221 -1.73 13.47 -16.68
C THR A 221 -1.13 14.55 -17.55
N ALA A 222 -1.49 14.62 -18.84
CA ALA A 222 -1.06 15.70 -19.72
C ALA A 222 -1.57 17.07 -19.24
N GLN A 223 -2.80 17.16 -18.75
CA GLN A 223 -3.34 18.38 -18.17
C GLN A 223 -2.61 18.79 -16.87
N ASP A 224 -2.30 17.82 -15.99
CA ASP A 224 -1.55 18.11 -14.77
C ASP A 224 -0.11 18.58 -15.06
N GLU A 225 0.56 17.99 -16.05
CA GLU A 225 1.88 18.42 -16.51
C GLU A 225 1.84 19.85 -17.06
N LEU A 226 0.82 20.17 -17.86
CA LEU A 226 0.61 21.52 -18.39
C LEU A 226 0.40 22.53 -17.26
N ASN A 227 -0.39 22.19 -16.26
CA ASN A 227 -0.64 23.06 -15.11
C ASN A 227 0.64 23.30 -14.27
N VAL A 228 1.48 22.29 -14.11
CA VAL A 228 2.79 22.42 -13.45
C VAL A 228 3.73 23.31 -14.25
N LEU A 229 3.77 23.14 -15.56
CA LEU A 229 4.58 23.98 -16.46
C LEU A 229 4.14 25.44 -16.42
N LYS A 230 2.82 25.68 -16.44
CA LYS A 230 2.25 27.03 -16.33
C LYS A 230 2.65 27.70 -15.01
N ARG A 231 2.54 27.01 -13.88
CA ARG A 231 2.98 27.58 -12.58
C ARG A 231 4.47 27.94 -12.58
N LYS A 232 5.32 27.07 -13.10
CA LYS A 232 6.76 27.36 -13.21
C LYS A 232 7.05 28.57 -14.09
N TYR A 233 6.30 28.74 -15.17
CA TYR A 233 6.39 29.91 -16.04
C TYR A 233 5.97 31.18 -15.30
N ASP A 234 4.84 31.16 -14.60
CA ASP A 234 4.34 32.30 -13.83
C ASP A 234 5.35 32.69 -12.70
N GLU A 235 5.90 31.73 -11.97
CA GLU A 235 6.96 31.95 -10.97
C GLU A 235 8.23 32.58 -11.60
N SER A 236 8.61 32.10 -12.78
CA SER A 236 9.75 32.64 -13.51
C SER A 236 9.52 34.10 -13.94
N GLN A 237 8.32 34.44 -14.41
CA GLN A 237 7.96 35.80 -14.78
C GLN A 237 7.99 36.76 -13.58
N LEU A 238 7.45 36.33 -12.43
CA LEU A 238 7.53 37.11 -11.18
C LEU A 238 8.98 37.36 -10.77
N THR A 239 9.85 36.37 -10.85
CA THR A 239 11.27 36.51 -10.51
C THR A 239 12.01 37.47 -11.46
N ILE A 240 11.65 37.47 -12.75
CA ILE A 240 12.20 38.42 -13.73
C ILE A 240 11.74 39.84 -13.40
N GLN A 241 10.48 40.02 -13.13
CA GLN A 241 9.89 41.33 -12.78
C GLN A 241 10.54 41.90 -11.50
N GLU A 242 10.70 41.11 -10.44
CA GLU A 242 11.40 41.52 -9.22
C GLU A 242 12.84 41.96 -9.47
N LYS A 243 13.55 41.27 -10.38
CA LYS A 243 14.94 41.65 -10.77
C LYS A 243 14.96 42.95 -11.56
N ASP A 244 14.02 43.17 -12.49
CA ASP A 244 13.94 44.38 -13.28
C ASP A 244 13.58 45.58 -12.39
N ASP A 245 12.63 45.42 -11.45
CA ASP A 245 12.33 46.46 -10.46
C ASP A 245 13.53 46.81 -9.58
N SER A 246 14.27 45.79 -9.12
CA SER A 246 15.50 46.00 -8.35
C SER A 246 16.62 46.70 -9.17
N LEU A 247 16.75 46.35 -10.45
CA LEU A 247 17.72 47.00 -11.35
C LEU A 247 17.34 48.48 -11.62
N SER A 248 16.06 48.74 -11.85
CA SER A 248 15.52 50.10 -12.04
C SER A 248 15.79 50.97 -10.80
N ALA A 249 15.51 50.43 -9.59
CA ALA A 249 15.75 51.14 -8.33
C ALA A 249 17.25 51.47 -8.17
N LYS A 250 18.16 50.55 -8.48
CA LYS A 250 19.60 50.77 -8.42
C LYS A 250 20.07 51.82 -9.42
N GLN A 251 19.50 51.86 -10.65
CA GLN A 251 19.80 52.87 -11.64
C GLN A 251 19.40 54.26 -11.15
N TYR A 252 18.19 54.44 -10.59
CA TYR A 252 17.77 55.71 -10.01
C TYR A 252 18.67 56.17 -8.88
N ILE A 253 19.17 55.31 -8.01
CA ILE A 253 20.10 55.64 -6.97
C ILE A 253 21.45 56.13 -7.57
N ILE A 254 21.97 55.48 -8.58
CA ILE A 254 23.23 55.86 -9.26
C ILE A 254 23.07 57.23 -9.93
N ILE A 255 21.95 57.47 -10.65
CA ILE A 255 21.66 58.74 -11.26
C ILE A 255 21.61 59.86 -10.21
N GLY A 256 20.91 59.66 -9.09
CA GLY A 256 20.81 60.59 -7.98
C GLY A 256 22.19 60.92 -7.38
N LEU A 257 23.05 59.92 -7.17
CA LEU A 257 24.42 60.12 -6.68
C LEU A 257 25.30 60.90 -7.67
N CYS A 258 25.17 60.66 -8.98
CA CYS A 258 25.85 61.42 -10.02
C CYS A 258 25.44 62.90 -10.03
N VAL A 259 24.16 63.19 -9.95
CA VAL A 259 23.62 64.54 -9.85
C VAL A 259 24.15 65.28 -8.61
N LEU A 260 24.18 64.60 -7.47
CA LEU A 260 24.65 65.13 -6.21
C LEU A 260 26.17 65.47 -6.29
N ALA A 261 26.95 64.62 -6.92
CA ALA A 261 28.39 64.84 -7.15
C ALA A 261 28.62 66.05 -8.05
N VAL A 262 27.85 66.23 -9.11
CA VAL A 262 27.95 67.41 -10.01
C VAL A 262 27.64 68.72 -9.25
N ILE A 263 26.60 68.72 -8.39
CA ILE A 263 26.23 69.88 -7.58
C ILE A 263 27.37 70.21 -6.57
N LEU A 264 27.96 69.21 -5.94
CA LEU A 264 29.10 69.44 -5.01
C LEU A 264 30.31 70.02 -5.72
N VAL A 265 30.68 69.52 -6.90
CA VAL A 265 31.78 70.05 -7.69
C VAL A 265 31.52 71.47 -8.13
N ALA A 266 30.31 71.79 -8.62
CA ALA A 266 29.91 73.16 -9.00
C ALA A 266 29.92 74.10 -7.77
N GLY A 267 29.45 73.67 -6.62
CA GLY A 267 29.51 74.44 -5.38
C GLY A 267 30.89 74.75 -4.92
N LEU A 268 31.83 73.80 -5.00
CA LEU A 268 33.27 74.03 -4.71
C LEU A 268 33.92 74.98 -5.70
N ALA A 269 33.54 74.95 -6.99
CA ALA A 269 34.09 75.83 -8.00
C ALA A 269 33.64 77.34 -7.83
N ILE A 270 32.48 77.56 -7.18
CA ILE A 270 31.98 78.91 -6.85
C ILE A 270 32.59 79.46 -5.61
N LEU A 271 33.09 78.60 -4.67
CA LEU A 271 33.76 79.02 -3.44
C LEU A 271 35.23 79.20 -3.56
N ALA A 272 35.91 78.76 -4.65
CA ALA A 272 37.29 78.94 -4.99
C ALA A 272 37.49 80.23 -5.87
#